data_d7511b354d9e99748cb50080ace122fc
#
_entry.id   d7511b354d9e99748cb50080ace122fc
#
_cell.length_a   1.000
_cell.length_b   1.000
_cell.length_c   1.000
_cell.angle_alpha   90.00
_cell.angle_beta   90.00
_cell.angle_gamma   90.00
#
_symmetry.space_group_name_H-M   'P 1'
#
loop_
_entity.id
_entity.type
_entity.pdbx_description
1 polymer ?
#
loop_
_entity_poly.entity_id
_entity_poly.type
_entity_poly.pdbx_seq_one_letter_code
_entity_poly.pdbx_strand_id
1 'polypeptide(L)'
;MRIQYASDLHLEFSENSSYLKHNPLLAVGDVLVLAGDIGYIGDDNYSKHPFWDWASQNYEQVIVIPGNHEFYKLFDLNKLYNGWSLKIRENVTCYYNTVIPLGNDIELIATTLWAHISLQDAYRTESVISDFRRIRYGVEPLDFTRFNDEHYRCFKFLEEAVNNSKAKHIIVATHHVPSFELMSPEFKGSDLNGAFTVELGDYIAASPIEYWIYGHSHRNIDKVIGNTSCVSNQLGYVFSNEHGSFDRGRCIEL
;
A
#
# COMPACT_ATOMS: atom_id res chain seq x y z
N MET A 1 5.88 -10.59 -18.43
CA MET A 1 5.00 -9.46 -18.02
C MET A 1 5.84 -8.46 -17.24
N ARG A 2 5.62 -7.18 -17.48
CA ARG A 2 6.33 -6.13 -16.76
C ARG A 2 5.32 -5.41 -15.84
N ILE A 3 5.58 -5.44 -14.55
CA ILE A 3 4.72 -4.80 -13.53
C ILE A 3 5.46 -3.59 -13.00
N GLN A 4 4.96 -2.39 -13.33
CA GLN A 4 5.44 -1.13 -12.77
C GLN A 4 4.77 -0.90 -11.42
N TYR A 5 5.49 -0.32 -10.45
CA TYR A 5 4.94 -0.06 -9.13
C TYR A 5 5.36 1.30 -8.58
N ALA A 6 4.47 1.88 -7.80
CA ALA A 6 4.67 3.10 -7.05
C ALA A 6 3.74 3.13 -5.82
N SER A 7 4.02 4.01 -4.86
CA SER A 7 3.15 4.29 -3.73
C SER A 7 3.37 5.71 -3.20
N ASP A 8 2.54 6.09 -2.24
CA ASP A 8 2.68 7.35 -1.51
C ASP A 8 2.73 8.57 -2.44
N LEU A 9 1.90 8.56 -3.50
CA LEU A 9 1.84 9.65 -4.48
C LEU A 9 1.19 10.90 -3.89
N HIS A 10 0.28 10.73 -2.91
CA HIS A 10 -0.35 11.82 -2.15
C HIS A 10 -0.89 12.93 -3.04
N LEU A 11 -1.72 12.56 -4.02
CA LEU A 11 -2.31 13.50 -4.98
C LEU A 11 -3.26 14.52 -4.34
N GLU A 12 -3.65 14.30 -3.10
CA GLU A 12 -4.40 15.25 -2.29
C GLU A 12 -3.61 16.51 -1.91
N PHE A 13 -2.26 16.47 -2.00
CA PHE A 13 -1.41 17.62 -1.79
C PHE A 13 -1.03 18.27 -3.12
N SER A 14 -1.18 19.59 -3.19
CA SER A 14 -0.92 20.40 -4.40
C SER A 14 0.52 20.28 -4.89
N GLU A 15 1.47 20.18 -3.96
CA GLU A 15 2.90 20.06 -4.25
C GLU A 15 3.21 18.72 -4.94
N ASN A 16 2.64 17.62 -4.43
CA ASN A 16 2.78 16.29 -5.02
C ASN A 16 2.12 16.23 -6.41
N SER A 17 0.89 16.72 -6.53
CA SER A 17 0.18 16.80 -7.81
C SER A 17 0.95 17.65 -8.83
N SER A 18 1.51 18.78 -8.40
CA SER A 18 2.35 19.64 -9.25
C SER A 18 3.64 18.95 -9.66
N TYR A 19 4.30 18.26 -8.74
CA TYR A 19 5.53 17.51 -9.03
C TYR A 19 5.26 16.44 -10.11
N LEU A 20 4.24 15.60 -9.93
CA LEU A 20 3.89 14.54 -10.88
C LEU A 20 3.41 15.07 -12.23
N LYS A 21 2.80 16.25 -12.26
CA LYS A 21 2.44 16.91 -13.53
C LYS A 21 3.68 17.28 -14.36
N HIS A 22 4.78 17.71 -13.72
CA HIS A 22 6.02 18.08 -14.40
C HIS A 22 6.99 16.90 -14.55
N ASN A 23 6.85 15.88 -13.73
CA ASN A 23 7.67 14.67 -13.69
C ASN A 23 6.76 13.42 -13.70
N PRO A 24 6.00 13.19 -14.78
CA PRO A 24 5.06 12.07 -14.82
C PRO A 24 5.79 10.73 -14.73
N LEU A 25 5.10 9.69 -14.28
CA LEU A 25 5.61 8.32 -14.40
C LEU A 25 5.96 8.03 -15.86
N LEU A 26 7.00 7.24 -16.06
CA LEU A 26 7.34 6.69 -17.37
C LEU A 26 6.56 5.38 -17.52
N ALA A 27 5.63 5.31 -18.47
CA ALA A 27 4.83 4.10 -18.67
C ALA A 27 5.71 3.01 -19.31
N VAL A 28 6.36 2.21 -18.48
CA VAL A 28 7.28 1.14 -18.90
C VAL A 28 6.74 -0.27 -18.61
N GLY A 29 5.66 -0.38 -17.84
CA GLY A 29 5.00 -1.63 -17.46
C GLY A 29 3.73 -1.90 -18.28
N ASP A 30 3.31 -3.17 -18.31
CA ASP A 30 2.01 -3.59 -18.85
C ASP A 30 0.92 -3.27 -17.80
N VAL A 31 1.23 -3.54 -16.52
CA VAL A 31 0.38 -3.30 -15.35
C VAL A 31 1.04 -2.28 -14.42
N LEU A 32 0.23 -1.38 -13.84
CA LEU A 32 0.66 -0.48 -12.77
C LEU A 32 0.05 -0.91 -11.44
N VAL A 33 0.89 -1.17 -10.45
CA VAL A 33 0.50 -1.43 -9.06
C VAL A 33 0.78 -0.19 -8.22
N LEU A 34 -0.25 0.35 -7.59
CA LEU A 34 -0.18 1.50 -6.70
C LEU A 34 -0.40 1.03 -5.26
N ALA A 35 0.69 0.95 -4.49
CA ALA A 35 0.70 0.33 -3.16
C ALA A 35 0.32 1.31 -2.03
N GLY A 36 -0.78 2.04 -2.22
CA GLY A 36 -1.41 2.88 -1.22
C GLY A 36 -0.96 4.33 -1.19
N ASP A 37 -1.74 5.12 -0.47
CA ASP A 37 -1.54 6.56 -0.25
C ASP A 37 -1.47 7.36 -1.55
N ILE A 38 -2.44 7.10 -2.44
CA ILE A 38 -2.59 7.85 -3.68
C ILE A 38 -3.45 9.09 -3.46
N GLY A 39 -4.42 9.02 -2.54
CA GLY A 39 -5.28 10.14 -2.17
C GLY A 39 -6.46 9.70 -1.30
N TYR A 40 -7.41 10.60 -1.03
CA TYR A 40 -8.54 10.36 -0.13
C TYR A 40 -9.76 9.83 -0.89
N ILE A 41 -10.14 8.55 -0.72
CA ILE A 41 -11.35 7.97 -1.34
C ILE A 41 -12.62 8.72 -0.90
N GLY A 42 -12.66 9.23 0.34
CA GLY A 42 -13.78 10.03 0.85
C GLY A 42 -13.87 11.45 0.29
N ASP A 43 -12.95 11.86 -0.58
CA ASP A 43 -12.98 13.18 -1.23
C ASP A 43 -13.62 13.06 -2.63
N ASP A 44 -14.58 13.94 -2.93
CA ASP A 44 -15.26 14.00 -4.24
C ASP A 44 -14.29 14.21 -5.42
N ASN A 45 -13.08 14.70 -5.16
CA ASN A 45 -12.05 14.94 -6.16
C ASN A 45 -11.17 13.73 -6.44
N TYR A 46 -11.19 12.69 -5.60
CA TYR A 46 -10.34 11.52 -5.76
C TYR A 46 -10.48 10.91 -7.17
N SER A 47 -11.69 10.48 -7.51
CA SER A 47 -11.96 9.87 -8.82
C SER A 47 -11.89 10.85 -10.00
N LYS A 48 -11.91 12.17 -9.75
CA LYS A 48 -11.82 13.21 -10.79
C LYS A 48 -10.38 13.66 -11.05
N HIS A 49 -9.40 13.21 -10.29
CA HIS A 49 -8.01 13.63 -10.47
C HIS A 49 -7.49 13.20 -11.84
N PRO A 50 -6.84 14.11 -12.62
CA PRO A 50 -6.39 13.82 -13.99
C PRO A 50 -5.40 12.66 -14.09
N PHE A 51 -4.70 12.31 -13.03
CA PHE A 51 -3.81 11.17 -12.96
C PHE A 51 -4.51 9.86 -13.36
N TRP A 52 -5.77 9.69 -12.99
CA TRP A 52 -6.50 8.45 -13.30
C TRP A 52 -6.78 8.28 -14.80
N ASP A 53 -7.06 9.40 -15.51
CA ASP A 53 -7.23 9.36 -16.96
C ASP A 53 -5.91 9.03 -17.65
N TRP A 54 -4.82 9.65 -17.19
CA TRP A 54 -3.48 9.34 -17.67
C TRP A 54 -3.11 7.88 -17.42
N ALA A 55 -3.29 7.37 -16.21
CA ALA A 55 -2.97 5.98 -15.86
C ALA A 55 -3.81 4.99 -16.70
N SER A 56 -5.11 5.26 -16.84
CA SER A 56 -6.01 4.43 -17.66
C SER A 56 -5.59 4.35 -19.13
N GLN A 57 -5.02 5.42 -19.68
CA GLN A 57 -4.59 5.47 -21.08
C GLN A 57 -3.23 4.82 -21.33
N ASN A 58 -2.40 4.65 -20.31
CA ASN A 58 -1.02 4.23 -20.47
C ASN A 58 -0.73 2.79 -20.00
N TYR A 59 -1.66 2.14 -19.29
CA TYR A 59 -1.49 0.77 -18.81
C TYR A 59 -2.70 -0.08 -19.20
N GLU A 60 -2.47 -1.38 -19.40
CA GLU A 60 -3.54 -2.35 -19.64
C GLU A 60 -4.45 -2.47 -18.41
N GLN A 61 -3.84 -2.48 -17.22
CA GLN A 61 -4.52 -2.54 -15.93
C GLN A 61 -3.80 -1.69 -14.88
N VAL A 62 -4.57 -0.98 -14.06
CA VAL A 62 -4.06 -0.26 -12.88
C VAL A 62 -4.74 -0.81 -11.64
N ILE A 63 -3.94 -1.32 -10.72
CA ILE A 63 -4.36 -1.92 -9.46
C ILE A 63 -3.94 -1.01 -8.34
N VAL A 64 -4.91 -0.50 -7.58
CA VAL A 64 -4.67 0.34 -6.42
C VAL A 64 -4.94 -0.47 -5.17
N ILE A 65 -4.00 -0.49 -4.24
CA ILE A 65 -4.19 -0.98 -2.89
C ILE A 65 -4.44 0.24 -2.01
N PRO A 66 -5.47 0.30 -1.17
CA PRO A 66 -5.64 1.46 -0.31
C PRO A 66 -4.57 1.47 0.80
N GLY A 67 -3.97 2.64 1.05
CA GLY A 67 -3.21 2.93 2.25
C GLY A 67 -4.09 3.55 3.33
N ASN A 68 -3.50 4.08 4.39
CA ASN A 68 -4.26 4.74 5.45
C ASN A 68 -4.85 6.08 4.97
N HIS A 69 -4.17 6.83 4.08
CA HIS A 69 -4.69 8.09 3.54
C HIS A 69 -5.95 7.90 2.70
N GLU A 70 -6.11 6.78 2.00
CA GLU A 70 -7.36 6.47 1.30
C GLU A 70 -8.58 6.53 2.23
N PHE A 71 -8.42 6.23 3.50
CA PHE A 71 -9.50 6.21 4.49
C PHE A 71 -9.65 7.51 5.28
N TYR A 72 -8.85 8.53 5.02
CA TYR A 72 -9.02 9.85 5.60
C TYR A 72 -10.34 10.49 5.15
N LYS A 73 -10.68 11.66 5.65
CA LYS A 73 -12.01 12.28 5.49
C LYS A 73 -13.13 11.47 6.14
N LEU A 74 -12.80 10.82 7.27
CA LEU A 74 -13.77 10.09 8.09
C LEU A 74 -14.40 8.89 7.36
N PHE A 75 -13.64 8.23 6.48
CA PHE A 75 -14.08 6.98 5.89
C PHE A 75 -14.33 5.94 6.99
N ASP A 76 -15.43 5.21 6.86
CA ASP A 76 -15.82 4.19 7.82
C ASP A 76 -15.27 2.83 7.40
N LEU A 77 -14.20 2.36 8.09
CA LEU A 77 -13.55 1.08 7.84
C LEU A 77 -14.50 -0.12 7.99
N ASN A 78 -15.57 0.03 8.80
CA ASN A 78 -16.56 -1.03 8.97
C ASN A 78 -17.33 -1.36 7.68
N LYS A 79 -17.19 -0.55 6.63
CA LYS A 79 -17.74 -0.82 5.29
C LYS A 79 -16.87 -1.74 4.46
N LEU A 80 -15.62 -2.01 4.89
CA LEU A 80 -14.71 -2.87 4.15
C LEU A 80 -14.95 -4.34 4.49
N TYR A 81 -14.77 -5.17 3.47
CA TYR A 81 -14.81 -6.63 3.57
C TYR A 81 -13.79 -7.24 2.58
N ASN A 82 -13.45 -8.51 2.75
CA ASN A 82 -12.55 -9.19 1.81
C ASN A 82 -13.19 -9.23 0.42
N GLY A 83 -12.47 -8.75 -0.59
CA GLY A 83 -12.97 -8.59 -1.95
C GLY A 83 -13.67 -7.25 -2.23
N TRP A 84 -13.65 -6.28 -1.27
CA TRP A 84 -14.15 -4.95 -1.54
C TRP A 84 -13.34 -4.28 -2.65
N SER A 85 -14.04 -3.55 -3.53
CA SER A 85 -13.40 -2.83 -4.62
C SER A 85 -14.12 -1.52 -4.96
N LEU A 86 -13.35 -0.57 -5.48
CA LEU A 86 -13.85 0.69 -6.02
C LEU A 86 -13.32 0.89 -7.43
N LYS A 87 -14.20 0.84 -8.41
CA LYS A 87 -13.87 1.12 -9.82
C LYS A 87 -13.69 2.62 -10.03
N ILE A 88 -12.51 3.03 -10.49
CA ILE A 88 -12.16 4.45 -10.73
C ILE A 88 -12.24 4.75 -12.23
N ARG A 89 -11.72 3.85 -13.10
CA ARG A 89 -11.87 3.84 -14.55
C ARG A 89 -12.15 2.42 -15.03
N GLU A 90 -12.31 2.21 -16.32
CA GLU A 90 -12.62 0.88 -16.86
C GLU A 90 -11.56 -0.16 -16.48
N ASN A 91 -10.29 0.24 -16.55
CA ASN A 91 -9.12 -0.58 -16.23
C ASN A 91 -8.36 -0.12 -14.96
N VAL A 92 -8.96 0.76 -14.14
CA VAL A 92 -8.37 1.27 -12.88
C VAL A 92 -9.31 0.93 -11.72
N THR A 93 -8.87 0.08 -10.81
CA THR A 93 -9.68 -0.36 -9.67
C THR A 93 -8.84 -0.40 -8.39
N CYS A 94 -9.42 0.13 -7.32
CA CYS A 94 -8.90 -0.01 -5.96
C CYS A 94 -9.45 -1.28 -5.34
N TYR A 95 -8.58 -2.13 -4.76
CA TYR A 95 -8.91 -3.44 -4.21
C TYR A 95 -8.47 -3.55 -2.75
N TYR A 96 -9.35 -4.07 -1.92
CA TYR A 96 -9.06 -4.39 -0.53
C TYR A 96 -9.20 -5.89 -0.29
N ASN A 97 -8.16 -6.53 0.23
CA ASN A 97 -8.11 -7.97 0.50
C ASN A 97 -8.63 -8.80 -0.70
N THR A 98 -7.92 -8.76 -1.81
CA THR A 98 -8.34 -9.37 -3.06
C THR A 98 -7.17 -10.09 -3.75
N VAL A 99 -7.43 -11.28 -4.29
CA VAL A 99 -6.51 -11.99 -5.21
C VAL A 99 -6.87 -11.59 -6.63
N ILE A 100 -5.88 -11.09 -7.38
CA ILE A 100 -6.06 -10.55 -8.74
C ILE A 100 -5.20 -11.36 -9.70
N PRO A 101 -5.80 -12.14 -10.61
CA PRO A 101 -5.03 -12.82 -11.64
C PRO A 101 -4.49 -11.82 -12.67
N LEU A 102 -3.19 -11.89 -12.96
CA LEU A 102 -2.49 -11.05 -13.95
C LEU A 102 -2.13 -11.83 -15.22
N GLY A 103 -3.01 -12.72 -15.67
CA GLY A 103 -2.77 -13.62 -16.81
C GLY A 103 -2.45 -15.03 -16.34
N ASN A 104 -1.82 -15.82 -17.21
CA ASN A 104 -1.51 -17.22 -16.90
C ASN A 104 -0.38 -17.29 -15.85
N ASP A 105 -0.65 -18.05 -14.78
CA ASP A 105 0.33 -18.40 -13.75
C ASP A 105 0.87 -17.25 -12.87
N ILE A 106 0.28 -16.04 -12.91
CA ILE A 106 0.64 -14.91 -12.06
C ILE A 106 -0.56 -14.46 -11.22
N GLU A 107 -0.39 -14.38 -9.92
CA GLU A 107 -1.39 -13.81 -9.00
C GLU A 107 -0.78 -12.66 -8.19
N LEU A 108 -1.50 -11.55 -8.14
CA LEU A 108 -1.24 -10.44 -7.22
C LEU A 108 -2.21 -10.51 -6.04
N ILE A 109 -1.69 -10.62 -4.84
CA ILE A 109 -2.46 -10.58 -3.59
C ILE A 109 -2.36 -9.17 -3.04
N ALA A 110 -3.48 -8.45 -3.05
CA ALA A 110 -3.59 -7.04 -2.67
C ALA A 110 -4.25 -6.88 -1.30
N THR A 111 -3.58 -6.23 -0.36
CA THR A 111 -4.10 -5.91 0.98
C THR A 111 -3.43 -4.67 1.57
N THR A 112 -4.15 -3.88 2.36
CA THR A 112 -3.54 -2.75 3.11
C THR A 112 -2.51 -3.28 4.13
N LEU A 113 -2.70 -4.50 4.62
CA LEU A 113 -1.97 -5.20 5.68
C LEU A 113 -2.19 -4.58 7.05
N TRP A 114 -2.18 -3.23 7.14
CA TRP A 114 -2.05 -2.51 8.39
C TRP A 114 -0.79 -2.97 9.16
N ALA A 115 -0.52 -2.38 10.32
CA ALA A 115 0.56 -2.81 11.19
C ALA A 115 0.00 -3.22 12.55
N HIS A 116 0.85 -3.46 13.55
CA HIS A 116 0.40 -3.91 14.86
C HIS A 116 0.99 -3.04 15.97
N ILE A 117 0.13 -2.38 16.71
CA ILE A 117 0.50 -1.49 17.81
C ILE A 117 0.48 -2.25 19.12
N SER A 118 1.62 -2.23 19.84
CA SER A 118 1.71 -2.84 21.16
C SER A 118 0.82 -2.10 22.18
N LEU A 119 0.33 -2.80 23.18
CA LEU A 119 -0.44 -2.18 24.27
C LEU A 119 0.38 -1.09 25.00
N GLN A 120 1.69 -1.27 25.08
CA GLN A 120 2.60 -0.31 25.71
C GLN A 120 2.62 1.03 24.96
N ASP A 121 2.59 0.98 23.63
CA ASP A 121 2.71 2.16 22.77
C ASP A 121 1.36 2.76 22.36
N ALA A 122 0.24 2.06 22.65
CA ALA A 122 -1.10 2.39 22.19
C ALA A 122 -1.51 3.83 22.46
N TYR A 123 -1.43 4.27 23.73
CA TYR A 123 -1.84 5.63 24.12
C TYR A 123 -1.04 6.71 23.38
N ARG A 124 0.28 6.52 23.27
CA ARG A 124 1.13 7.49 22.57
C ARG A 124 0.81 7.50 21.07
N THR A 125 0.71 6.34 20.47
CA THR A 125 0.41 6.19 19.04
C THR A 125 -0.93 6.83 18.69
N GLU A 126 -2.00 6.55 19.42
CA GLU A 126 -3.31 7.19 19.20
C GLU A 126 -3.27 8.71 19.36
N SER A 127 -2.48 9.21 20.30
CA SER A 127 -2.38 10.66 20.53
C SER A 127 -1.63 11.40 19.42
N VAL A 128 -0.69 10.75 18.74
CA VAL A 128 0.21 11.35 17.74
C VAL A 128 -0.23 11.08 16.31
N ILE A 129 -0.56 9.83 15.98
CA ILE A 129 -0.85 9.41 14.60
C ILE A 129 -2.21 9.94 14.13
N SER A 130 -2.24 10.47 12.91
CA SER A 130 -3.42 11.12 12.33
C SER A 130 -4.58 10.18 12.06
N ASP A 131 -4.31 8.89 11.81
CA ASP A 131 -5.29 7.86 11.50
C ASP A 131 -6.42 7.82 12.54
N PHE A 132 -6.07 7.90 13.83
CA PHE A 132 -7.01 7.83 14.95
C PHE A 132 -7.94 9.06 15.07
N ARG A 133 -7.68 10.12 14.29
CA ARG A 133 -8.53 11.31 14.21
C ARG A 133 -9.23 11.45 12.88
N ARG A 134 -8.72 10.80 11.82
CA ARG A 134 -9.15 11.01 10.43
C ARG A 134 -9.92 9.84 9.84
N ILE A 135 -9.85 8.66 10.46
CA ILE A 135 -10.53 7.43 10.07
C ILE A 135 -11.62 7.11 11.09
N ARG A 136 -12.71 6.50 10.64
CA ARG A 136 -13.79 6.04 11.51
C ARG A 136 -13.94 4.52 11.46
N TYR A 137 -14.55 4.01 12.55
CA TYR A 137 -15.08 2.66 12.61
C TYR A 137 -16.52 2.75 13.11
N GLY A 138 -17.49 2.71 12.21
CA GLY A 138 -18.87 3.06 12.48
C GLY A 138 -18.98 4.56 12.78
N VAL A 139 -19.53 4.89 13.94
CA VAL A 139 -19.72 6.28 14.41
C VAL A 139 -18.53 6.82 15.20
N GLU A 140 -17.67 5.95 15.70
CA GLU A 140 -16.52 6.29 16.52
C GLU A 140 -15.26 6.55 15.70
N PRO A 141 -14.29 7.32 16.21
CA PRO A 141 -12.94 7.34 15.65
C PRO A 141 -12.31 5.95 15.68
N LEU A 142 -11.36 5.69 14.78
CA LEU A 142 -10.51 4.51 14.85
C LEU A 142 -9.74 4.51 16.18
N ASP A 143 -9.60 3.35 16.80
CA ASP A 143 -8.75 3.11 17.98
C ASP A 143 -7.69 2.04 17.67
N PHE A 144 -6.70 1.88 18.55
CA PHE A 144 -5.61 0.92 18.32
C PHE A 144 -6.10 -0.54 18.30
N THR A 145 -7.16 -0.87 19.02
CA THR A 145 -7.72 -2.22 19.04
C THR A 145 -8.27 -2.57 17.66
N ARG A 146 -9.08 -1.68 17.09
CA ARG A 146 -9.67 -1.86 15.75
C ARG A 146 -8.60 -1.78 14.65
N PHE A 147 -7.57 -0.95 14.85
CA PHE A 147 -6.39 -0.92 13.96
C PHE A 147 -5.71 -2.30 13.93
N ASN A 148 -5.48 -2.91 15.08
CA ASN A 148 -4.89 -4.24 15.19
C ASN A 148 -5.84 -5.33 14.64
N ASP A 149 -7.15 -5.22 14.86
CA ASP A 149 -8.15 -6.14 14.29
C ASP A 149 -8.12 -6.11 12.76
N GLU A 150 -7.94 -4.92 12.15
CA GLU A 150 -7.76 -4.78 10.71
C GLU A 150 -6.47 -5.46 10.23
N HIS A 151 -5.37 -5.33 10.97
CA HIS A 151 -4.15 -6.07 10.69
C HIS A 151 -4.40 -7.59 10.69
N TYR A 152 -5.01 -8.13 11.74
CA TYR A 152 -5.29 -9.58 11.82
C TYR A 152 -6.20 -10.06 10.67
N ARG A 153 -7.19 -9.26 10.30
CA ARG A 153 -8.06 -9.57 9.16
C ARG A 153 -7.30 -9.62 7.84
N CYS A 154 -6.45 -8.60 7.60
CA CYS A 154 -5.63 -8.52 6.39
C CYS A 154 -4.59 -9.63 6.32
N PHE A 155 -3.90 -9.89 7.42
CA PHE A 155 -2.88 -10.94 7.46
C PHE A 155 -3.48 -12.34 7.31
N LYS A 156 -4.60 -12.61 7.97
CA LYS A 156 -5.33 -13.88 7.77
C LYS A 156 -5.76 -14.08 6.32
N PHE A 157 -6.30 -13.04 5.68
CA PHE A 157 -6.62 -13.09 4.25
C PHE A 157 -5.38 -13.41 3.41
N LEU A 158 -4.25 -12.73 3.68
CA LEU A 158 -2.99 -12.94 2.98
C LEU A 158 -2.50 -14.39 3.12
N GLU A 159 -2.46 -14.92 4.34
CA GLU A 159 -2.05 -16.31 4.59
C GLU A 159 -2.94 -17.31 3.81
N GLU A 160 -4.26 -17.13 3.89
CA GLU A 160 -5.22 -18.00 3.18
C GLU A 160 -5.03 -17.89 1.65
N ALA A 161 -4.82 -16.68 1.12
CA ALA A 161 -4.60 -16.44 -0.31
C ALA A 161 -3.31 -17.12 -0.80
N VAL A 162 -2.19 -16.93 -0.09
CA VAL A 162 -0.91 -17.56 -0.43
C VAL A 162 -1.00 -19.08 -0.36
N ASN A 163 -1.60 -19.64 0.69
CA ASN A 163 -1.72 -21.09 0.88
C ASN A 163 -2.63 -21.76 -0.17
N ASN A 164 -3.62 -21.04 -0.69
CA ASN A 164 -4.57 -21.56 -1.69
C ASN A 164 -4.12 -21.28 -3.13
N SER A 165 -3.15 -20.41 -3.34
CA SER A 165 -2.63 -20.08 -4.67
C SER A 165 -2.12 -21.32 -5.40
N LYS A 166 -2.38 -21.36 -6.70
CA LYS A 166 -1.82 -22.34 -7.64
C LYS A 166 -0.97 -21.67 -8.71
N ALA A 167 -0.80 -20.35 -8.60
CA ALA A 167 0.02 -19.60 -9.52
C ALA A 167 1.50 -19.98 -9.40
N LYS A 168 2.20 -19.92 -10.50
CA LYS A 168 3.66 -20.11 -10.54
C LYS A 168 4.39 -18.93 -9.92
N HIS A 169 3.85 -17.72 -10.11
CA HIS A 169 4.40 -16.48 -9.61
C HIS A 169 3.39 -15.81 -8.67
N ILE A 170 3.75 -15.69 -7.40
CA ILE A 170 2.94 -15.03 -6.39
C ILE A 170 3.59 -13.70 -6.05
N ILE A 171 2.84 -12.62 -6.26
CA ILE A 171 3.22 -11.27 -5.90
C ILE A 171 2.30 -10.79 -4.79
N VAL A 172 2.86 -10.21 -3.76
CA VAL A 172 2.09 -9.54 -2.69
C VAL A 172 2.30 -8.03 -2.84
N ALA A 173 1.23 -7.27 -2.72
CA ALA A 173 1.30 -5.83 -2.62
C ALA A 173 0.55 -5.36 -1.38
N THR A 174 1.26 -4.66 -0.50
CA THR A 174 0.72 -4.09 0.74
C THR A 174 1.00 -2.61 0.80
N HIS A 175 0.30 -1.89 1.71
CA HIS A 175 0.69 -0.52 2.00
C HIS A 175 1.68 -0.48 3.15
N HIS A 176 1.33 -1.03 4.31
CA HIS A 176 2.22 -1.01 5.49
C HIS A 176 3.47 -1.88 5.29
N VAL A 177 4.54 -1.47 5.97
CA VAL A 177 5.85 -2.15 5.88
C VAL A 177 5.79 -3.52 6.54
N PRO A 178 6.13 -4.62 5.84
CA PRO A 178 5.88 -5.96 6.35
C PRO A 178 6.99 -6.55 7.23
N SER A 179 8.11 -5.85 7.43
CA SER A 179 9.18 -6.32 8.33
C SER A 179 10.05 -5.17 8.82
N PHE A 180 10.56 -5.25 10.04
CA PHE A 180 11.56 -4.32 10.56
C PHE A 180 12.89 -4.35 9.79
N GLU A 181 13.15 -5.38 9.02
CA GLU A 181 14.29 -5.42 8.09
C GLU A 181 14.19 -4.42 6.94
N LEU A 182 12.97 -3.94 6.65
CA LEU A 182 12.63 -2.96 5.60
C LEU A 182 12.41 -1.54 6.18
N MET A 183 12.60 -1.39 7.48
CA MET A 183 12.46 -0.11 8.16
C MET A 183 13.77 0.69 8.08
N SER A 184 13.65 1.99 7.81
CA SER A 184 14.85 2.86 7.83
C SER A 184 15.49 2.90 9.22
N PRO A 185 16.84 2.80 9.29
CA PRO A 185 17.58 2.83 10.56
C PRO A 185 17.28 4.05 11.44
N GLU A 186 16.86 5.17 10.86
CA GLU A 186 16.52 6.40 11.58
C GLU A 186 15.30 6.25 12.50
N PHE A 187 14.41 5.28 12.20
CA PHE A 187 13.21 5.00 12.99
C PHE A 187 13.42 3.92 14.05
N LYS A 188 14.64 3.36 14.13
CA LYS A 188 14.93 2.28 15.07
C LYS A 188 14.69 2.73 16.51
N GLY A 189 13.85 1.97 17.23
CA GLY A 189 13.51 2.24 18.63
C GLY A 189 12.45 3.31 18.84
N SER A 190 11.77 3.78 17.79
CA SER A 190 10.60 4.65 17.93
C SER A 190 9.41 3.88 18.50
N ASP A 191 8.73 4.47 19.47
CA ASP A 191 7.48 3.98 20.06
C ASP A 191 6.25 4.12 19.13
N LEU A 192 6.45 4.69 17.93
CA LEU A 192 5.42 4.82 16.90
C LEU A 192 5.52 3.72 15.81
N ASN A 193 6.56 2.91 15.82
CA ASN A 193 6.82 1.93 14.75
C ASN A 193 5.66 0.95 14.53
N GLY A 194 4.91 0.62 15.57
CA GLY A 194 3.75 -0.26 15.46
C GLY A 194 2.60 0.29 14.59
N ALA A 195 2.59 1.59 14.26
CA ALA A 195 1.65 2.16 13.28
C ALA A 195 2.14 2.07 11.84
N PHE A 196 3.42 1.77 11.62
CA PHE A 196 4.05 1.78 10.30
C PHE A 196 4.50 0.41 9.83
N THR A 197 5.01 -0.41 10.75
CA THR A 197 5.70 -1.67 10.42
C THR A 197 5.21 -2.80 11.29
N VAL A 198 4.96 -3.94 10.68
CA VAL A 198 4.69 -5.21 11.38
C VAL A 198 5.81 -6.21 11.06
N GLU A 199 6.16 -7.07 12.01
CA GLU A 199 7.22 -8.05 11.80
C GLU A 199 6.68 -9.37 11.26
N LEU A 200 6.90 -9.58 9.97
CA LEU A 200 6.54 -10.79 9.23
C LEU A 200 7.75 -11.43 8.53
N GLY A 201 8.98 -11.08 8.92
CA GLY A 201 10.20 -11.55 8.26
C GLY A 201 10.28 -13.08 8.17
N ASP A 202 9.96 -13.80 9.26
CA ASP A 202 9.95 -15.27 9.28
C ASP A 202 8.87 -15.84 8.32
N TYR A 203 7.68 -15.23 8.27
CA TYR A 203 6.64 -15.62 7.34
C TYR A 203 7.07 -15.39 5.89
N ILE A 204 7.63 -14.22 5.58
CA ILE A 204 8.13 -13.87 4.26
C ILE A 204 9.19 -14.89 3.83
N ALA A 205 10.18 -15.16 4.69
CA ALA A 205 11.27 -16.09 4.40
C ALA A 205 10.81 -17.53 4.12
N ALA A 206 9.71 -17.96 4.76
CA ALA A 206 9.15 -19.31 4.62
C ALA A 206 8.11 -19.43 3.49
N SER A 207 7.66 -18.30 2.91
CA SER A 207 6.58 -18.26 1.92
C SER A 207 7.08 -18.52 0.50
N PRO A 208 6.19 -18.93 -0.44
CA PRO A 208 6.49 -19.04 -1.86
C PRO A 208 6.37 -17.71 -2.62
N ILE A 209 6.29 -16.57 -1.93
CA ILE A 209 6.13 -15.25 -2.52
C ILE A 209 7.42 -14.87 -3.25
N GLU A 210 7.30 -14.46 -4.52
CA GLU A 210 8.45 -14.03 -5.33
C GLU A 210 8.79 -12.56 -5.12
N TYR A 211 7.76 -11.68 -5.12
CA TYR A 211 7.90 -10.26 -4.87
C TYR A 211 6.92 -9.77 -3.81
N TRP A 212 7.39 -8.85 -2.97
CA TRP A 212 6.55 -8.12 -2.02
C TRP A 212 6.74 -6.62 -2.22
N ILE A 213 5.72 -5.96 -2.78
CA ILE A 213 5.68 -4.52 -3.01
C ILE A 213 5.06 -3.84 -1.79
N TYR A 214 5.67 -2.76 -1.28
CA TYR A 214 5.16 -2.05 -0.11
C TYR A 214 5.39 -0.54 -0.17
N GLY A 215 4.73 0.24 0.73
CA GLY A 215 4.77 1.69 0.84
C GLY A 215 4.90 2.20 2.27
N HIS A 216 4.21 3.31 2.56
CA HIS A 216 3.91 3.90 3.86
C HIS A 216 5.05 4.61 4.59
N SER A 217 6.27 4.15 4.51
CA SER A 217 7.39 4.68 5.29
C SER A 217 8.07 5.90 4.66
N HIS A 218 7.72 6.23 3.40
CA HIS A 218 8.39 7.22 2.55
C HIS A 218 9.91 6.99 2.46
N ARG A 219 10.34 5.73 2.61
CA ARG A 219 11.75 5.31 2.48
C ARG A 219 11.84 4.11 1.56
N ASN A 220 12.57 4.27 0.47
CA ASN A 220 12.74 3.21 -0.53
C ASN A 220 13.88 2.28 -0.10
N ILE A 221 13.53 1.11 0.41
CA ILE A 221 14.47 0.07 0.84
C ILE A 221 14.09 -1.22 0.13
N ASP A 222 15.04 -1.77 -0.65
CA ASP A 222 14.89 -3.07 -1.25
C ASP A 222 15.73 -4.10 -0.50
N LYS A 223 15.15 -5.26 -0.27
CA LYS A 223 15.85 -6.36 0.40
C LYS A 223 15.27 -7.71 -0.01
N VAL A 224 16.12 -8.71 -0.06
CA VAL A 224 15.69 -10.10 -0.20
C VAL A 224 15.57 -10.72 1.20
N ILE A 225 14.39 -11.23 1.53
CA ILE A 225 14.08 -11.95 2.77
C ILE A 225 13.71 -13.39 2.38
N GLY A 226 14.54 -14.37 2.76
CA GLY A 226 14.39 -15.72 2.22
C GLY A 226 14.58 -15.75 0.71
N ASN A 227 13.54 -16.11 -0.03
CA ASN A 227 13.51 -16.07 -1.49
C ASN A 227 12.66 -14.93 -2.07
N THR A 228 12.08 -14.10 -1.20
CA THR A 228 11.19 -13.01 -1.59
C THR A 228 11.96 -11.71 -1.81
N SER A 229 11.82 -11.10 -2.97
CA SER A 229 12.31 -9.75 -3.25
C SER A 229 11.32 -8.71 -2.72
N CYS A 230 11.61 -8.10 -1.56
CA CYS A 230 10.83 -7.00 -1.02
C CYS A 230 11.29 -5.69 -1.65
N VAL A 231 10.37 -4.95 -2.27
CA VAL A 231 10.67 -3.75 -3.07
C VAL A 231 9.69 -2.62 -2.78
N SER A 232 10.17 -1.37 -2.87
CA SER A 232 9.34 -0.18 -2.71
C SER A 232 9.71 0.93 -3.69
N ASN A 233 8.75 1.80 -4.01
CA ASN A 233 8.96 2.98 -4.85
C ASN A 233 7.98 4.07 -4.42
N GLN A 234 8.30 4.70 -3.31
CA GLN A 234 7.48 5.67 -2.59
C GLN A 234 7.90 7.08 -3.00
N LEU A 235 6.94 7.92 -3.40
CA LEU A 235 7.19 9.34 -3.68
C LEU A 235 7.38 10.11 -2.37
N GLY A 236 6.51 9.87 -1.41
CA GLY A 236 6.49 10.62 -0.15
C GLY A 236 6.06 12.08 -0.32
N TYR A 237 6.24 12.89 0.72
CA TYR A 237 5.87 14.30 0.69
C TYR A 237 6.92 15.15 -0.03
N VAL A 238 6.54 15.70 -1.19
CA VAL A 238 7.42 16.58 -1.99
C VAL A 238 7.83 17.82 -1.20
N PHE A 239 6.91 18.40 -0.43
CA PHE A 239 7.21 19.57 0.42
C PHE A 239 8.20 19.26 1.57
N SER A 240 8.38 17.98 1.93
CA SER A 240 9.38 17.51 2.90
C SER A 240 10.66 16.96 2.25
N ASN A 241 10.79 17.07 0.91
CA ASN A 241 11.91 16.57 0.12
C ASN A 241 12.14 15.05 0.24
N GLU A 242 11.08 14.24 0.42
CA GLU A 242 11.18 12.79 0.56
C GLU A 242 11.34 12.07 -0.78
N HIS A 243 11.01 12.72 -1.89
CA HIS A 243 10.95 12.19 -3.25
C HIS A 243 12.31 11.90 -3.91
N GLY A 244 13.42 12.13 -3.21
CA GLY A 244 14.76 12.05 -3.80
C GLY A 244 15.18 10.66 -4.32
N SER A 245 14.58 9.57 -3.80
CA SER A 245 14.85 8.20 -4.24
C SER A 245 13.72 7.59 -5.11
N PHE A 246 12.70 8.38 -5.44
CA PHE A 246 11.59 7.93 -6.28
C PHE A 246 12.03 7.76 -7.74
N ASP A 247 11.77 6.59 -8.30
CA ASP A 247 12.03 6.28 -9.70
C ASP A 247 10.72 6.23 -10.49
N ARG A 248 10.60 7.08 -11.52
CA ARG A 248 9.39 7.19 -12.33
C ARG A 248 9.11 5.97 -13.22
N GLY A 249 10.08 5.07 -13.38
CA GLY A 249 9.98 3.91 -14.26
C GLY A 249 10.28 2.58 -13.55
N ARG A 250 10.19 2.51 -12.22
CA ARG A 250 10.55 1.31 -11.48
C ARG A 250 9.58 0.15 -11.74
N CYS A 251 10.11 -1.00 -12.14
CA CYS A 251 9.30 -2.17 -12.47
C CYS A 251 10.01 -3.48 -12.06
N ILE A 252 9.22 -4.55 -11.99
CA ILE A 252 9.66 -5.94 -11.92
C ILE A 252 9.27 -6.65 -13.22
N GLU A 253 10.05 -7.65 -13.62
CA GLU A 253 9.83 -8.47 -14.82
C GLU A 253 9.64 -9.94 -14.42
N LEU A 254 8.61 -10.59 -15.00
CA LEU A 254 8.24 -12.00 -14.82
C LEU A 254 8.20 -12.73 -16.14
#